data_19f0f0f15c75af722dd9e0dfb9444212
#
_entry.id   19f0f0f15c75af722dd9e0dfb9444212
#
_cell.length_a   1.000
_cell.length_b   1.000
_cell.length_c   1.000
_cell.angle_alpha   90.00
_cell.angle_beta   90.00
_cell.angle_gamma   90.00
#
_symmetry.space_group_name_H-M   'P 1'
#
loop_
_entity.id
_entity.type
_entity.pdbx_description
1 polymer ?
#
loop_
_entity_poly.entity_id
_entity_poly.type
_entity_poly.pdbx_seq_one_letter_code
_entity_poly.pdbx_strand_id
1 'polypeptide(L)'
;MKGILVAGAISLFLSFFGTPGLIKMLAKRGYGQIIRDDGPTTHHVKRGTPTMGGIILIFASFVGFFLSHLVTGVTISISALLILALVLGLGGVGFLDDWLKVSRKQSLGLSGKQKLLRQALIAAIFGIFATRFPDENNLTPMSLNLSAVRDTSLKLGAVVVVLWAIIMVLASSNGVNLTD
;
A
#
# COMPACT_ATOMS: atom_id res chain seq x y z
N MET A 1 -4.50 11.60 19.54
CA MET A 1 -4.36 10.28 20.20
C MET A 1 -5.63 9.44 20.11
N LYS A 2 -6.82 9.93 20.55
CA LYS A 2 -8.07 9.14 20.50
C LYS A 2 -8.41 8.63 19.09
N GLY A 3 -8.33 9.47 18.07
CA GLY A 3 -8.64 9.07 16.69
C GLY A 3 -7.76 7.94 16.15
N ILE A 4 -6.45 7.96 16.48
CA ILE A 4 -5.52 6.90 16.06
C ILE A 4 -5.89 5.56 16.70
N LEU A 5 -6.22 5.57 17.99
CA LEU A 5 -6.64 4.35 18.70
C LEU A 5 -7.96 3.79 18.16
N VAL A 6 -8.93 4.67 17.90
CA VAL A 6 -10.23 4.28 17.32
C VAL A 6 -10.03 3.71 15.90
N ALA A 7 -9.26 4.40 15.04
CA ALA A 7 -8.97 3.91 13.69
C ALA A 7 -8.27 2.55 13.73
N GLY A 8 -7.23 2.41 14.56
CA GLY A 8 -6.50 1.16 14.73
C GLY A 8 -7.37 0.02 15.23
N ALA A 9 -8.20 0.26 16.25
CA ALA A 9 -9.10 -0.75 16.80
C ALA A 9 -10.11 -1.23 15.75
N ILE A 10 -10.77 -0.29 15.03
CA ILE A 10 -11.74 -0.63 13.98
C ILE A 10 -11.06 -1.41 12.85
N SER A 11 -9.89 -0.94 12.38
CA SER A 11 -9.15 -1.60 11.29
C SER A 11 -8.71 -3.01 11.69
N LEU A 12 -8.20 -3.17 12.92
CA LEU A 12 -7.81 -4.47 13.45
C LEU A 12 -9.01 -5.43 13.54
N PHE A 13 -10.13 -4.97 14.09
CA PHE A 13 -11.35 -5.76 14.21
C PHE A 13 -11.86 -6.21 12.84
N LEU A 14 -12.00 -5.27 11.90
CA LEU A 14 -12.49 -5.57 10.55
C LEU A 14 -11.55 -6.50 9.78
N SER A 15 -10.24 -6.31 9.87
CA SER A 15 -9.28 -7.19 9.20
C SER A 15 -9.27 -8.58 9.82
N PHE A 16 -9.28 -8.69 11.15
CA PHE A 16 -9.25 -9.96 11.86
C PHE A 16 -10.48 -10.82 11.57
N PHE A 17 -11.67 -10.25 11.72
CA PHE A 17 -12.93 -10.97 11.49
C PHE A 17 -13.32 -11.06 10.01
N GLY A 18 -12.89 -10.11 9.16
CA GLY A 18 -13.18 -10.12 7.73
C GLY A 18 -12.30 -11.08 6.93
N THR A 19 -11.06 -11.31 7.36
CA THR A 19 -10.11 -12.16 6.64
C THR A 19 -10.61 -13.60 6.42
N PRO A 20 -11.18 -14.33 7.40
CA PRO A 20 -11.68 -15.68 7.16
C PRO A 20 -12.81 -15.73 6.14
N GLY A 21 -13.69 -14.71 6.14
CA GLY A 21 -14.77 -14.56 5.17
C GLY A 21 -14.25 -14.34 3.76
N LEU A 22 -13.28 -13.44 3.61
CA LEU A 22 -12.63 -13.16 2.32
C LEU A 22 -11.92 -14.40 1.79
N ILE A 23 -11.15 -15.11 2.62
CA ILE A 23 -10.45 -16.35 2.23
C ILE A 23 -11.44 -17.37 1.68
N LYS A 24 -12.55 -17.62 2.40
CA LYS A 24 -13.59 -18.55 1.94
C LYS A 24 -14.21 -18.12 0.60
N MET A 25 -14.45 -16.82 0.43
CA MET A 25 -15.01 -16.27 -0.80
C MET A 25 -14.06 -16.44 -1.98
N LEU A 26 -12.77 -16.11 -1.81
CA LEU A 26 -11.75 -16.22 -2.85
C LEU A 26 -11.49 -17.69 -3.21
N ALA A 27 -11.43 -18.59 -2.22
CA ALA A 27 -11.29 -20.03 -2.44
C ALA A 27 -12.46 -20.60 -3.24
N LYS A 28 -13.72 -20.23 -2.90
CA LYS A 28 -14.90 -20.66 -3.66
C LYS A 28 -14.89 -20.20 -5.13
N ARG A 29 -14.27 -19.04 -5.41
CA ARG A 29 -14.12 -18.51 -6.78
C ARG A 29 -12.91 -19.09 -7.51
N GLY A 30 -12.13 -19.98 -6.90
CA GLY A 30 -10.93 -20.56 -7.49
C GLY A 30 -9.76 -19.57 -7.61
N TYR A 31 -9.74 -18.50 -6.80
CA TYR A 31 -8.67 -17.52 -6.79
C TYR A 31 -7.50 -17.99 -5.92
N GLY A 32 -6.95 -19.15 -6.27
CA GLY A 32 -5.77 -19.72 -5.63
C GLY A 32 -4.48 -19.39 -6.37
N GLN A 33 -3.38 -19.37 -5.63
CA GLN A 33 -2.05 -19.13 -6.19
C GLN A 33 -1.67 -20.25 -7.16
N ILE A 34 -1.31 -19.87 -8.39
CA ILE A 34 -0.80 -20.78 -9.42
C ILE A 34 0.72 -20.77 -9.29
N ILE A 35 1.28 -21.91 -8.93
CA ILE A 35 2.72 -22.09 -8.74
C ILE A 35 3.29 -22.75 -9.98
N ARG A 36 4.46 -22.30 -10.42
CA ARG A 36 5.20 -22.89 -11.53
C ARG A 36 5.70 -24.27 -11.13
N ASP A 37 5.55 -25.24 -12.02
CA ASP A 37 5.98 -26.61 -11.76
C ASP A 37 7.53 -26.76 -11.82
N ASP A 38 8.22 -25.83 -12.49
CA ASP A 38 9.69 -25.73 -12.57
C ASP A 38 10.33 -24.94 -11.41
N GLY A 39 9.52 -24.47 -10.43
CA GLY A 39 9.99 -23.73 -9.27
C GLY A 39 10.47 -24.64 -8.11
N PRO A 40 11.08 -24.05 -7.05
CA PRO A 40 11.49 -24.79 -5.88
C PRO A 40 10.32 -25.57 -5.27
N THR A 41 10.57 -26.84 -4.89
CA THR A 41 9.53 -27.74 -4.34
C THR A 41 8.90 -27.21 -3.06
N THR A 42 9.62 -26.40 -2.29
CA THR A 42 9.12 -25.70 -1.10
C THR A 42 7.95 -24.77 -1.37
N HIS A 43 7.82 -24.26 -2.58
CA HIS A 43 6.71 -23.38 -2.97
C HIS A 43 5.43 -24.17 -3.28
N HIS A 44 5.51 -25.46 -3.56
CA HIS A 44 4.33 -26.29 -3.88
C HIS A 44 3.33 -26.39 -2.72
N VAL A 45 3.78 -26.17 -1.48
CA VAL A 45 2.91 -26.13 -0.29
C VAL A 45 1.92 -24.95 -0.35
N LYS A 46 2.27 -23.88 -1.06
CA LYS A 46 1.42 -22.69 -1.23
C LYS A 46 0.39 -22.83 -2.36
N ARG A 47 0.37 -23.96 -3.09
CA ARG A 47 -0.57 -24.19 -4.19
C ARG A 47 -2.01 -24.15 -3.70
N GLY A 48 -2.84 -23.31 -4.32
CA GLY A 48 -4.23 -23.13 -3.92
C GLY A 48 -4.46 -22.17 -2.75
N THR A 49 -3.41 -21.63 -2.13
CA THR A 49 -3.58 -20.55 -1.14
C THR A 49 -4.25 -19.34 -1.83
N PRO A 50 -5.36 -18.80 -1.28
CA PRO A 50 -6.01 -17.64 -1.87
C PRO A 50 -5.07 -16.45 -2.02
N THR A 51 -5.05 -15.86 -3.19
CA THR A 51 -4.35 -14.59 -3.49
C THR A 51 -5.27 -13.39 -3.27
N MET A 52 -4.76 -12.17 -3.36
CA MET A 52 -5.49 -10.91 -3.12
C MET A 52 -5.92 -10.66 -1.67
N GLY A 53 -5.28 -11.29 -0.69
CA GLY A 53 -5.58 -11.10 0.74
C GLY A 53 -5.43 -9.65 1.22
N GLY A 54 -4.59 -8.84 0.57
CA GLY A 54 -4.40 -7.42 0.89
C GLY A 54 -5.65 -6.55 0.74
N ILE A 55 -6.67 -7.00 -0.01
CA ILE A 55 -7.92 -6.24 -0.20
C ILE A 55 -8.58 -5.94 1.14
N ILE A 56 -8.67 -6.93 2.04
CA ILE A 56 -9.32 -6.73 3.33
C ILE A 56 -8.55 -5.76 4.22
N LEU A 57 -7.22 -5.77 4.15
CA LEU A 57 -6.37 -4.87 4.94
C LEU A 57 -6.57 -3.42 4.48
N ILE A 58 -6.56 -3.17 3.17
CA ILE A 58 -6.81 -1.85 2.60
C ILE A 58 -8.23 -1.40 2.96
N PHE A 59 -9.23 -2.23 2.72
CA PHE A 59 -10.62 -1.92 3.07
C PHE A 59 -10.79 -1.60 4.55
N ALA A 60 -10.28 -2.44 5.44
CA ALA A 60 -10.36 -2.24 6.88
C ALA A 60 -9.67 -0.94 7.33
N SER A 61 -8.50 -0.62 6.75
CA SER A 61 -7.78 0.61 7.04
C SER A 61 -8.57 1.85 6.61
N PHE A 62 -9.19 1.83 5.43
CA PHE A 62 -10.04 2.93 4.95
C PHE A 62 -11.27 3.11 5.82
N VAL A 63 -11.98 2.04 6.10
CA VAL A 63 -13.18 2.09 6.97
C VAL A 63 -12.80 2.59 8.36
N GLY A 64 -11.73 2.07 8.96
CA GLY A 64 -11.25 2.50 10.26
C GLY A 64 -10.86 3.98 10.28
N PHE A 65 -10.17 4.45 9.23
CA PHE A 65 -9.81 5.85 9.08
C PHE A 65 -11.03 6.76 9.03
N PHE A 66 -11.97 6.52 8.12
CA PHE A 66 -13.13 7.39 7.95
C PHE A 66 -14.07 7.33 9.16
N LEU A 67 -14.33 6.15 9.71
CA LEU A 67 -15.17 6.03 10.92
C LEU A 67 -14.54 6.72 12.12
N SER A 68 -13.22 6.67 12.28
CA SER A 68 -12.56 7.38 13.38
C SER A 68 -12.72 8.89 13.28
N HIS A 69 -12.67 9.46 12.05
CA HIS A 69 -12.90 10.88 11.84
C HIS A 69 -14.34 11.27 12.14
N LEU A 70 -15.32 10.44 11.73
CA LEU A 70 -16.72 10.65 12.05
C LEU A 70 -16.99 10.62 13.58
N VAL A 71 -16.39 9.67 14.29
CA VAL A 71 -16.57 9.51 15.74
C VAL A 71 -15.88 10.61 16.55
N THR A 72 -14.70 11.04 16.11
CA THR A 72 -13.88 12.01 16.83
C THR A 72 -14.12 13.46 16.42
N GLY A 73 -14.82 13.69 15.30
CA GLY A 73 -15.04 15.04 14.75
C GLY A 73 -13.77 15.73 14.24
N VAL A 74 -12.65 15.01 14.12
CA VAL A 74 -11.38 15.58 13.62
C VAL A 74 -11.46 15.75 12.10
N THR A 75 -11.01 16.89 11.60
CA THR A 75 -10.96 17.17 10.16
C THR A 75 -9.92 16.30 9.47
N ILE A 76 -10.21 15.90 8.23
CA ILE A 76 -9.29 15.09 7.42
C ILE A 76 -8.24 16.01 6.80
N SER A 77 -6.97 15.75 7.10
CA SER A 77 -5.86 16.53 6.53
C SER A 77 -5.52 16.08 5.10
N ILE A 78 -4.95 17.00 4.31
CA ILE A 78 -4.43 16.70 2.96
C ILE A 78 -3.35 15.62 3.04
N SER A 79 -2.48 15.66 4.05
CA SER A 79 -1.46 14.63 4.30
C SER A 79 -2.05 13.23 4.41
N ALA A 80 -3.15 13.09 5.15
CA ALA A 80 -3.84 11.81 5.30
C ALA A 80 -4.45 11.33 3.98
N LEU A 81 -5.08 12.23 3.20
CA LEU A 81 -5.63 11.88 1.88
C LEU A 81 -4.54 11.44 0.90
N LEU A 82 -3.38 12.08 0.90
CA LEU A 82 -2.25 11.70 0.07
C LEU A 82 -1.72 10.31 0.42
N ILE A 83 -1.59 10.00 1.70
CA ILE A 83 -1.18 8.66 2.15
C ILE A 83 -2.22 7.61 1.74
N LEU A 84 -3.51 7.89 1.91
CA LEU A 84 -4.58 6.99 1.47
C LEU A 84 -4.54 6.76 -0.05
N ALA A 85 -4.29 7.82 -0.83
CA ALA A 85 -4.14 7.72 -2.28
C ALA A 85 -2.91 6.87 -2.67
N LEU A 86 -1.79 7.03 -1.96
CA LEU A 86 -0.60 6.19 -2.15
C LEU A 86 -0.90 4.71 -1.87
N VAL A 87 -1.56 4.42 -0.75
CA VAL A 87 -1.96 3.05 -0.37
C VAL A 87 -2.89 2.44 -1.42
N LEU A 88 -3.91 3.18 -1.89
CA LEU A 88 -4.80 2.72 -2.95
C LEU A 88 -4.07 2.51 -4.27
N GLY A 89 -3.20 3.42 -4.64
CA GLY A 89 -2.42 3.31 -5.87
C GLY A 89 -1.54 2.07 -5.89
N LEU A 90 -0.74 1.89 -4.85
CA LEU A 90 0.16 0.72 -4.73
C LEU A 90 -0.63 -0.58 -4.55
N GLY A 91 -1.69 -0.56 -3.74
CA GLY A 91 -2.60 -1.68 -3.58
C GLY A 91 -3.29 -2.06 -4.89
N GLY A 92 -3.67 -1.06 -5.70
CA GLY A 92 -4.21 -1.25 -7.04
C GLY A 92 -3.23 -1.95 -8.00
N VAL A 93 -1.94 -1.59 -7.93
CA VAL A 93 -0.90 -2.30 -8.70
C VAL A 93 -0.78 -3.75 -8.27
N GLY A 94 -0.77 -4.02 -6.96
CA GLY A 94 -0.75 -5.40 -6.43
C GLY A 94 -2.02 -6.18 -6.82
N PHE A 95 -3.18 -5.56 -6.70
CA PHE A 95 -4.44 -6.17 -7.13
C PHE A 95 -4.45 -6.51 -8.63
N LEU A 96 -3.97 -5.61 -9.49
CA LEU A 96 -3.87 -5.85 -10.93
C LEU A 96 -2.91 -6.99 -11.25
N ASP A 97 -1.79 -7.08 -10.53
CA ASP A 97 -0.83 -8.18 -10.68
C ASP A 97 -1.49 -9.53 -10.39
N ASP A 98 -2.17 -9.63 -9.25
CA ASP A 98 -2.86 -10.85 -8.84
C ASP A 98 -4.08 -11.17 -9.72
N TRP A 99 -4.84 -10.13 -10.09
CA TRP A 99 -5.97 -10.28 -11.00
C TRP A 99 -5.56 -10.87 -12.35
N LEU A 100 -4.44 -10.40 -12.93
CA LEU A 100 -3.92 -10.93 -14.18
C LEU A 100 -3.48 -12.38 -14.06
N LYS A 101 -2.88 -12.78 -12.93
CA LYS A 101 -2.51 -14.19 -12.69
C LYS A 101 -3.75 -15.09 -12.66
N VAL A 102 -4.77 -14.68 -11.91
CA VAL A 102 -6.00 -15.46 -11.75
C VAL A 102 -6.80 -15.51 -13.06
N SER A 103 -7.02 -14.35 -13.70
CA SER A 103 -7.84 -14.26 -14.91
C SER A 103 -7.23 -14.98 -16.12
N ARG A 104 -5.90 -14.95 -16.22
CA ARG A 104 -5.17 -15.61 -17.31
C ARG A 104 -4.72 -17.03 -16.96
N LYS A 105 -4.98 -17.48 -15.74
CA LYS A 105 -4.54 -18.80 -15.22
C LYS A 105 -3.04 -19.01 -15.43
N GLN A 106 -2.24 -17.98 -15.12
CA GLN A 106 -0.79 -17.97 -15.30
C GLN A 106 -0.10 -17.63 -13.97
N SER A 107 1.11 -18.12 -13.77
CA SER A 107 1.94 -17.78 -12.61
C SER A 107 2.50 -16.36 -12.66
N LEU A 108 2.56 -15.73 -13.85
CA LEU A 108 3.06 -14.38 -14.06
C LEU A 108 1.91 -13.41 -14.28
N GLY A 109 1.88 -12.34 -13.46
CA GLY A 109 0.98 -11.21 -13.61
C GLY A 109 1.58 -10.10 -14.48
N LEU A 110 1.86 -8.96 -13.87
CA LEU A 110 2.56 -7.86 -14.52
C LEU A 110 4.04 -8.22 -14.72
N SER A 111 4.62 -7.78 -15.85
CA SER A 111 6.09 -7.87 -15.96
C SER A 111 6.77 -7.00 -14.92
N GLY A 112 7.99 -7.38 -14.49
CA GLY A 112 8.75 -6.62 -13.48
C GLY A 112 8.90 -5.15 -13.87
N LYS A 113 9.19 -4.85 -15.15
CA LYS A 113 9.28 -3.47 -15.66
C LYS A 113 7.96 -2.71 -15.56
N GLN A 114 6.84 -3.35 -15.90
CA GLN A 114 5.51 -2.72 -15.79
C GLN A 114 5.13 -2.44 -14.34
N LYS A 115 5.46 -3.34 -13.42
CA LYS A 115 5.22 -3.17 -11.99
C LYS A 115 6.03 -2.00 -11.44
N LEU A 116 7.35 -1.99 -11.70
CA LEU A 116 8.25 -0.90 -11.28
C LEU A 116 7.82 0.46 -11.83
N LEU A 117 7.47 0.53 -13.13
CA LEU A 117 7.06 1.78 -13.76
C LEU A 117 5.78 2.35 -13.10
N ARG A 118 4.78 1.50 -12.87
CA ARG A 118 3.52 1.94 -12.22
C ARG A 118 3.75 2.39 -10.79
N GLN A 119 4.53 1.65 -10.02
CA GLN A 119 4.90 2.03 -8.66
C GLN A 119 5.69 3.34 -8.63
N ALA A 120 6.66 3.51 -9.53
CA ALA A 120 7.44 4.75 -9.66
C ALA A 120 6.57 5.95 -10.00
N LEU A 121 5.60 5.79 -10.92
CA LEU A 121 4.67 6.85 -11.30
C LEU A 121 3.80 7.27 -10.11
N ILE A 122 3.23 6.32 -9.38
CA ILE A 122 2.42 6.60 -8.19
C ILE A 122 3.26 7.30 -7.12
N ALA A 123 4.49 6.82 -6.88
CA ALA A 123 5.40 7.42 -5.92
C ALA A 123 5.83 8.84 -6.33
N ALA A 124 6.06 9.07 -7.63
CA ALA A 124 6.37 10.41 -8.16
C ALA A 124 5.21 11.38 -7.95
N ILE A 125 3.98 10.98 -8.32
CA ILE A 125 2.78 11.78 -8.10
C ILE A 125 2.64 12.11 -6.61
N PHE A 126 2.70 11.10 -5.74
CA PHE A 126 2.66 11.29 -4.29
C PHE A 126 3.74 12.29 -3.83
N GLY A 127 5.00 12.10 -4.21
CA GLY A 127 6.11 12.96 -3.80
C GLY A 127 5.95 14.41 -4.27
N ILE A 128 5.47 14.63 -5.51
CA ILE A 128 5.19 15.98 -6.04
C ILE A 128 4.11 16.66 -5.20
N PHE A 129 3.00 15.98 -4.92
CA PHE A 129 1.93 16.56 -4.13
C PHE A 129 2.34 16.75 -2.66
N ALA A 130 3.02 15.77 -2.07
CA ALA A 130 3.46 15.83 -0.69
C ALA A 130 4.49 16.94 -0.40
N THR A 131 5.19 17.43 -1.41
CA THR A 131 6.12 18.56 -1.28
C THR A 131 5.49 19.92 -1.60
N ARG A 132 4.23 19.96 -2.09
CA ARG A 132 3.60 21.20 -2.57
C ARG A 132 2.36 21.64 -1.81
N PHE A 133 1.68 20.74 -1.13
CA PHE A 133 0.43 21.05 -0.44
C PHE A 133 0.66 21.15 1.07
N PRO A 134 0.82 22.38 1.61
CA PRO A 134 0.96 22.59 3.04
C PRO A 134 -0.38 22.34 3.76
N ASP A 135 -0.28 21.97 5.03
CA ASP A 135 -1.40 21.93 5.96
C ASP A 135 -1.74 23.32 6.53
N GLU A 136 -2.67 23.35 7.48
CA GLU A 136 -3.10 24.59 8.18
C GLU A 136 -1.95 25.28 8.94
N ASN A 137 -0.88 24.54 9.28
CA ASN A 137 0.32 25.05 9.96
C ASN A 137 1.43 25.44 8.96
N ASN A 138 1.11 25.47 7.67
CA ASN A 138 2.06 25.75 6.60
C ASN A 138 3.18 24.72 6.45
N LEU A 139 2.93 23.47 6.93
CA LEU A 139 3.84 22.33 6.84
C LEU A 139 3.41 21.41 5.70
N THR A 140 4.34 21.11 4.81
CA THR A 140 4.12 20.08 3.77
C THR A 140 4.26 18.67 4.34
N PRO A 141 3.50 17.66 3.82
CA PRO A 141 3.60 16.26 4.24
C PRO A 141 5.03 15.70 4.17
N MET A 142 5.84 16.20 3.24
CA MET A 142 7.25 15.86 3.12
C MET A 142 8.11 17.12 3.23
N SER A 143 9.07 17.10 4.14
CA SER A 143 10.08 18.15 4.26
C SER A 143 11.04 18.14 3.07
N LEU A 144 11.48 19.33 2.66
CA LEU A 144 12.56 19.49 1.66
C LEU A 144 13.95 19.40 2.27
N ASN A 145 14.04 19.27 3.59
CA ASN A 145 15.30 19.14 4.30
C ASN A 145 15.64 17.66 4.54
N LEU A 146 16.93 17.39 4.69
CA LEU A 146 17.35 16.08 5.18
C LEU A 146 16.85 15.90 6.61
N SER A 147 16.02 14.87 6.82
CA SER A 147 15.43 14.56 8.12
C SER A 147 15.87 13.18 8.57
N ALA A 148 16.29 13.08 9.84
CA ALA A 148 16.50 11.80 10.51
C ALA A 148 15.52 11.69 11.69
N VAL A 149 15.90 12.21 12.87
CA VAL A 149 14.99 12.37 14.01
C VAL A 149 14.29 13.73 13.97
N ARG A 150 14.99 14.74 13.44
CA ARG A 150 14.49 16.10 13.19
C ARG A 150 15.02 16.60 11.85
N ASP A 151 14.38 17.62 11.31
CA ASP A 151 14.88 18.30 10.13
C ASP A 151 16.25 18.93 10.42
N THR A 152 17.19 18.70 9.52
CA THR A 152 18.48 19.37 9.53
C THR A 152 18.41 20.66 8.72
N SER A 153 19.46 21.50 8.80
CA SER A 153 19.58 22.71 7.97
C SER A 153 19.91 22.41 6.50
N LEU A 154 20.23 21.14 6.17
CA LEU A 154 20.59 20.74 4.81
C LEU A 154 19.34 20.59 3.94
N LYS A 155 19.14 21.54 3.03
CA LYS A 155 18.04 21.54 2.08
C LYS A 155 18.40 20.75 0.82
N LEU A 156 17.68 19.66 0.57
CA LEU A 156 17.91 18.78 -0.58
C LEU A 156 17.21 19.27 -1.86
N GLY A 157 16.13 20.03 -1.71
CA GLY A 157 15.28 20.47 -2.82
C GLY A 157 14.26 19.42 -3.27
N ALA A 158 13.20 19.87 -3.94
CA ALA A 158 12.04 19.05 -4.26
C ALA A 158 12.37 17.83 -5.16
N VAL A 159 13.24 18.03 -6.16
CA VAL A 159 13.60 16.93 -7.09
C VAL A 159 14.26 15.78 -6.36
N VAL A 160 15.24 16.06 -5.50
CA VAL A 160 15.97 15.03 -4.74
C VAL A 160 15.03 14.32 -3.78
N VAL A 161 14.15 15.06 -3.09
CA VAL A 161 13.18 14.49 -2.16
C VAL A 161 12.17 13.59 -2.88
N VAL A 162 11.68 13.98 -4.06
CA VAL A 162 10.77 13.16 -4.88
C VAL A 162 11.49 11.89 -5.37
N LEU A 163 12.72 11.99 -5.85
CA LEU A 163 13.52 10.82 -6.27
C LEU A 163 13.74 9.88 -5.08
N TRP A 164 14.03 10.43 -3.90
CA TRP A 164 14.17 9.63 -2.68
C TRP A 164 12.87 8.92 -2.31
N ALA A 165 11.71 9.59 -2.40
CA ALA A 165 10.42 8.96 -2.19
C ALA A 165 10.17 7.79 -3.16
N ILE A 166 10.51 7.97 -4.44
CA ILE A 166 10.39 6.89 -5.44
C ILE A 166 11.26 5.69 -5.03
N ILE A 167 12.52 5.91 -4.69
CA ILE A 167 13.43 4.85 -4.27
C ILE A 167 12.89 4.11 -3.04
N MET A 168 12.43 4.84 -2.02
CA MET A 168 11.89 4.25 -0.80
C MET A 168 10.64 3.40 -1.07
N VAL A 169 9.71 3.91 -1.88
CA VAL A 169 8.50 3.17 -2.25
C VAL A 169 8.84 1.91 -3.05
N LEU A 170 9.72 2.02 -4.04
CA LEU A 170 10.13 0.86 -4.85
C LEU A 170 10.88 -0.17 -4.03
N ALA A 171 11.83 0.26 -3.19
CA ALA A 171 12.62 -0.63 -2.34
C ALA A 171 11.72 -1.37 -1.34
N SER A 172 10.84 -0.64 -0.62
CA SER A 172 9.96 -1.24 0.38
C SER A 172 8.94 -2.20 -0.26
N SER A 173 8.26 -1.76 -1.33
CA SER A 173 7.21 -2.56 -1.98
C SER A 173 7.77 -3.83 -2.63
N ASN A 174 8.94 -3.78 -3.22
CA ASN A 174 9.52 -4.95 -3.88
C ASN A 174 10.39 -5.77 -2.92
N GLY A 175 11.03 -5.16 -1.92
CA GLY A 175 11.76 -5.87 -0.87
C GLY A 175 10.87 -6.86 -0.11
N VAL A 176 9.70 -6.41 0.36
CA VAL A 176 8.72 -7.29 1.02
C VAL A 176 8.26 -8.42 0.08
N ASN A 177 8.04 -8.11 -1.20
CA ASN A 177 7.60 -9.12 -2.17
C ASN A 177 8.69 -10.16 -2.53
N LEU A 178 9.97 -9.85 -2.29
CA LEU A 178 11.08 -10.80 -2.51
C LEU A 178 11.36 -11.70 -1.30
N THR A 179 10.93 -11.28 -0.11
CA THR A 179 11.13 -12.04 1.13
C THR A 179 9.99 -13.03 1.43
N ASP A 180 8.90 -12.96 0.67
CA ASP A 180 7.72 -13.82 0.77
C ASP A 180 7.85 -15.05 -0.16
#